data_08e331a93ee6e57b7399103e8182b958
#
_entry.id   08e331a93ee6e57b7399103e8182b958
#
_cell.length_a   1.000
_cell.length_b   1.000
_cell.length_c   1.000
_cell.angle_alpha   90.00
_cell.angle_beta   90.00
_cell.angle_gamma   90.00
#
_symmetry.space_group_name_H-M   'P 1'
#
loop_
_entity.id
_entity.type
_entity.pdbx_description
1 polymer ?
#
loop_
_entity_poly.entity_id
_entity_poly.type
_entity_poly.pdbx_seq_one_letter_code
_entity_poly.pdbx_strand_id
1 'polypeptide(L)'
;MKRNIFAVCDLEVDYALNFMDYMNRKKNIPFEIQAFTSVENLIAYGKQTHIELLLISGRAMCREVRDLDIGKIIILSEGVHPPELDQYPSVYKYQSSSDVLREVMACYGAEKKTVADQIAVLKKTTEIIGIFSPLGRCLKTSFALTLAQILSEERAVLYLNMEEYSGFEELMGKGFAHNLSDLLYYVRQDNQNLLYKMNSMIQTINNLDYVPPVQMPADIRTTAWQDWERLFQMLILDSSYEVIVLDIGCGIDENFQLLDMCKKIYMPVLSDAVSQCKIAQFENLVRIWDYPQILEKTEKINPPFHMATCLSPAYVEQLMWSELGDYVRNLLRKESQKKEN
;
A
#
# COMPACT_ATOMS: atom_id res chain seq x y z
N MET A 1 13.66 9.24 18.97
CA MET A 1 12.39 9.98 18.77
C MET A 1 11.29 9.16 19.43
N LYS A 2 10.40 9.78 20.22
CA LYS A 2 9.22 9.08 20.74
C LYS A 2 8.30 8.79 19.54
N ARG A 3 7.99 7.52 19.28
CA ARG A 3 6.95 7.14 18.34
C ARG A 3 5.59 7.50 18.93
N ASN A 4 4.66 7.94 18.10
CA ASN A 4 3.28 8.17 18.52
C ASN A 4 2.66 6.84 18.97
N ILE A 5 1.98 6.83 20.11
CA ILE A 5 1.37 5.62 20.67
C ILE A 5 -0.03 5.44 20.08
N PHE A 6 -0.29 4.27 19.51
CA PHE A 6 -1.64 3.80 19.23
C PHE A 6 -2.01 2.71 20.24
N ALA A 7 -2.89 3.03 21.16
CA ALA A 7 -3.38 2.13 22.18
C ALA A 7 -4.67 1.44 21.74
N VAL A 8 -4.76 0.15 21.97
CA VAL A 8 -5.97 -0.66 21.76
C VAL A 8 -6.40 -1.19 23.11
N CYS A 9 -7.63 -0.93 23.52
CA CYS A 9 -8.17 -1.42 24.79
C CYS A 9 -9.48 -2.20 24.56
N ASP A 10 -9.42 -3.50 24.78
CA ASP A 10 -10.60 -4.38 24.73
C ASP A 10 -10.56 -5.37 25.88
N LEU A 11 -11.72 -5.59 26.52
CA LEU A 11 -11.86 -6.55 27.63
C LEU A 11 -11.80 -8.01 27.16
N GLU A 12 -11.98 -8.26 25.86
CA GLU A 12 -11.72 -9.55 25.24
C GLU A 12 -10.23 -9.68 24.92
N VAL A 13 -9.53 -10.42 25.79
CA VAL A 13 -8.07 -10.57 25.74
C VAL A 13 -7.59 -11.06 24.38
N ASP A 14 -8.23 -12.08 23.83
CA ASP A 14 -7.85 -12.67 22.56
C ASP A 14 -7.99 -11.69 21.40
N TYR A 15 -9.05 -10.86 21.41
CA TYR A 15 -9.23 -9.84 20.39
C TYR A 15 -8.14 -8.77 20.46
N ALA A 16 -7.88 -8.20 21.63
CA ALA A 16 -6.88 -7.15 21.80
C ALA A 16 -5.48 -7.62 21.37
N LEU A 17 -5.09 -8.84 21.77
CA LEU A 17 -3.77 -9.39 21.43
C LEU A 17 -3.67 -9.76 19.95
N ASN A 18 -4.68 -10.41 19.37
CA ASN A 18 -4.69 -10.76 17.95
C ASN A 18 -4.66 -9.51 17.05
N PHE A 19 -5.39 -8.46 17.44
CA PHE A 19 -5.38 -7.20 16.69
C PHE A 19 -4.03 -6.49 16.82
N MET A 20 -3.43 -6.48 18.00
CA MET A 20 -2.07 -5.96 18.21
C MET A 20 -1.04 -6.74 17.37
N ASP A 21 -1.10 -8.08 17.38
CA ASP A 21 -0.21 -8.92 16.58
C ASP A 21 -0.38 -8.66 15.09
N TYR A 22 -1.63 -8.52 14.62
CA TYR A 22 -1.90 -8.12 13.24
C TYR A 22 -1.25 -6.78 12.90
N MET A 23 -1.41 -5.76 13.77
CA MET A 23 -0.85 -4.44 13.55
C MET A 23 0.68 -4.43 13.60
N ASN A 24 1.31 -5.19 14.50
CA ASN A 24 2.76 -5.31 14.59
C ASN A 24 3.40 -6.02 13.38
N ARG A 25 2.64 -6.89 12.69
CA ARG A 25 3.07 -7.50 11.41
C ARG A 25 3.04 -6.48 10.26
N LYS A 26 2.19 -5.45 10.37
CA LYS A 26 2.12 -4.36 9.41
C LYS A 26 3.30 -3.41 9.60
N LYS A 27 4.28 -3.47 8.72
CA LYS A 27 5.50 -2.65 8.78
C LYS A 27 5.27 -1.17 8.41
N ASN A 28 4.09 -0.83 7.91
CA ASN A 28 3.72 0.48 7.38
C ASN A 28 2.89 1.36 8.35
N ILE A 29 2.70 0.94 9.61
CA ILE A 29 1.95 1.72 10.59
C ILE A 29 2.90 2.67 11.31
N PRO A 30 2.68 4.01 11.27
CA PRO A 30 3.58 5.00 11.87
C PRO A 30 3.38 5.15 13.38
N PHE A 31 2.93 4.10 14.06
CA PHE A 31 2.65 4.08 15.48
C PHE A 31 3.42 2.97 16.19
N GLU A 32 3.70 3.19 17.46
CA GLU A 32 4.02 2.11 18.39
C GLU A 32 2.71 1.59 18.97
N ILE A 33 2.48 0.28 18.84
CA ILE A 33 1.20 -0.35 19.22
C ILE A 33 1.27 -0.87 20.64
N GLN A 34 0.28 -0.50 21.46
CA GLN A 34 0.13 -0.98 22.83
C GLN A 34 -1.27 -1.57 23.01
N ALA A 35 -1.37 -2.80 23.49
CA ALA A 35 -2.64 -3.45 23.78
C ALA A 35 -2.88 -3.51 25.30
N PHE A 36 -4.11 -3.21 25.68
CA PHE A 36 -4.59 -3.25 27.06
C PHE A 36 -5.82 -4.13 27.14
N THR A 37 -5.81 -5.07 28.07
CA THR A 37 -6.92 -6.00 28.33
C THR A 37 -7.67 -5.63 29.63
N SER A 38 -7.24 -4.56 30.30
CA SER A 38 -7.92 -3.96 31.44
C SER A 38 -7.84 -2.44 31.40
N VAL A 39 -8.88 -1.80 31.88
CA VAL A 39 -9.00 -0.34 31.92
C VAL A 39 -7.98 0.27 32.91
N GLU A 40 -7.72 -0.43 34.01
CA GLU A 40 -6.76 0.01 35.04
C GLU A 40 -5.36 0.13 34.48
N ASN A 41 -4.92 -0.83 33.66
CA ASN A 41 -3.61 -0.80 33.02
C ASN A 41 -3.51 0.32 31.98
N LEU A 42 -4.59 0.54 31.20
CA LEU A 42 -4.65 1.68 30.28
C LEU A 42 -4.52 3.00 31.04
N ILE A 43 -5.27 3.18 32.13
CA ILE A 43 -5.22 4.41 32.95
C ILE A 43 -3.82 4.62 33.55
N ALA A 44 -3.22 3.55 34.11
CA ALA A 44 -1.89 3.61 34.68
C ALA A 44 -0.84 4.04 33.63
N TYR A 45 -0.95 3.53 32.43
CA TYR A 45 -0.08 3.89 31.32
C TYR A 45 -0.33 5.30 30.80
N GLY A 46 -1.60 5.69 30.57
CA GLY A 46 -1.98 7.00 30.04
C GLY A 46 -1.69 8.19 30.99
N LYS A 47 -1.55 7.93 32.31
CA LYS A 47 -1.08 8.94 33.27
C LYS A 47 0.39 9.30 33.11
N GLN A 48 1.19 8.43 32.50
CA GLN A 48 2.65 8.60 32.35
C GLN A 48 3.07 8.90 30.92
N THR A 49 2.22 8.56 29.95
CA THR A 49 2.56 8.62 28.52
C THR A 49 1.38 9.17 27.73
N HIS A 50 1.63 10.16 26.90
CA HIS A 50 0.64 10.65 25.93
C HIS A 50 0.26 9.54 24.95
N ILE A 51 -1.04 9.35 24.75
CA ILE A 51 -1.60 8.39 23.79
C ILE A 51 -2.14 9.21 22.61
N GLU A 52 -1.54 9.04 21.44
CA GLU A 52 -1.92 9.77 20.25
C GLU A 52 -3.27 9.30 19.68
N LEU A 53 -3.50 7.99 19.70
CA LEU A 53 -4.73 7.36 19.20
C LEU A 53 -5.13 6.23 20.14
N LEU A 54 -6.38 6.26 20.59
CA LEU A 54 -6.97 5.20 21.41
C LEU A 54 -8.16 4.57 20.67
N LEU A 55 -8.07 3.28 20.38
CA LEU A 55 -9.19 2.43 19.97
C LEU A 55 -9.67 1.66 21.19
N ILE A 56 -10.89 1.93 21.67
CA ILE A 56 -11.39 1.38 22.93
C ILE A 56 -12.77 0.76 22.76
N SER A 57 -12.96 -0.43 23.32
CA SER A 57 -14.30 -1.05 23.42
C SER A 57 -15.26 -0.14 24.17
N GLY A 58 -16.48 -0.01 23.66
CA GLY A 58 -17.52 0.79 24.31
C GLY A 58 -17.77 0.39 25.78
N ARG A 59 -17.54 -0.90 26.12
CA ARG A 59 -17.66 -1.41 27.51
C ARG A 59 -16.52 -1.01 28.43
N ALA A 60 -15.36 -0.72 27.85
CA ALA A 60 -14.15 -0.28 28.60
C ALA A 60 -14.11 1.23 28.81
N MET A 61 -14.98 2.00 28.13
CA MET A 61 -14.99 3.44 28.22
C MET A 61 -15.57 3.90 29.56
N CYS A 62 -14.79 4.71 30.28
CA CYS A 62 -15.18 5.27 31.58
C CYS A 62 -14.73 6.74 31.72
N ARG A 63 -15.08 7.39 32.83
CA ARG A 63 -14.76 8.78 33.06
C ARG A 63 -13.25 8.99 33.18
N GLU A 64 -12.56 8.13 33.88
CA GLU A 64 -11.12 8.17 34.12
C GLU A 64 -10.32 8.10 32.82
N VAL A 65 -10.81 7.37 31.81
CA VAL A 65 -10.19 7.31 30.46
C VAL A 65 -10.40 8.62 29.74
N ARG A 66 -11.55 9.29 29.89
CA ARG A 66 -11.81 10.60 29.27
C ARG A 66 -10.91 11.71 29.80
N ASP A 67 -10.45 11.57 31.04
CA ASP A 67 -9.59 12.55 31.71
C ASP A 67 -8.08 12.37 31.37
N LEU A 68 -7.72 11.34 30.59
CA LEU A 68 -6.34 11.09 30.13
C LEU A 68 -5.95 12.05 28.99
N ASP A 69 -4.64 12.27 28.84
CA ASP A 69 -4.07 13.02 27.73
C ASP A 69 -4.03 12.13 26.46
N ILE A 70 -5.15 12.13 25.71
CA ILE A 70 -5.34 11.33 24.50
C ILE A 70 -5.65 12.25 23.33
N GLY A 71 -4.87 12.10 22.25
CA GLY A 71 -5.04 12.89 21.03
C GLY A 71 -6.37 12.61 20.33
N LYS A 72 -6.72 11.34 20.14
CA LYS A 72 -8.01 10.94 19.55
C LYS A 72 -8.52 9.63 20.15
N ILE A 73 -9.82 9.58 20.43
CA ILE A 73 -10.53 8.38 20.90
C ILE A 73 -11.46 7.90 19.80
N ILE A 74 -11.43 6.60 19.50
CA ILE A 74 -12.31 5.91 18.57
C ILE A 74 -12.95 4.73 19.32
N ILE A 75 -14.27 4.61 19.25
CA ILE A 75 -14.99 3.52 19.90
C ILE A 75 -15.00 2.29 19.02
N LEU A 76 -14.56 1.17 19.57
CA LEU A 76 -14.72 -0.16 18.97
C LEU A 76 -16.11 -0.68 19.33
N SER A 77 -17.03 -0.58 18.39
CA SER A 77 -18.46 -0.85 18.60
C SER A 77 -18.83 -2.31 18.30
N GLU A 78 -19.66 -2.89 19.15
CA GLU A 78 -20.27 -4.22 18.93
C GLU A 78 -21.64 -4.11 18.25
N GLY A 79 -22.00 -2.93 17.72
CA GLY A 79 -23.26 -2.65 17.02
C GLY A 79 -24.16 -1.67 17.78
N VAL A 80 -24.36 -1.85 19.07
CA VAL A 80 -25.13 -0.93 19.92
C VAL A 80 -24.23 -0.45 21.05
N HIS A 81 -24.15 0.87 21.24
CA HIS A 81 -23.43 1.49 22.35
C HIS A 81 -24.29 2.56 23.03
N PRO A 82 -23.97 2.94 24.29
CA PRO A 82 -24.70 3.99 25.01
C PRO A 82 -24.66 5.32 24.24
N PRO A 83 -25.76 6.11 24.25
CA PRO A 83 -25.82 7.41 23.56
C PRO A 83 -24.73 8.41 23.99
N GLU A 84 -24.16 8.24 25.17
CA GLU A 84 -23.04 9.06 25.68
C GLU A 84 -21.75 8.89 24.86
N LEU A 85 -21.64 7.82 24.06
CA LEU A 85 -20.50 7.54 23.20
C LEU A 85 -20.68 8.06 21.77
N ASP A 86 -21.87 8.54 21.40
CA ASP A 86 -22.16 9.08 20.06
C ASP A 86 -21.29 10.29 19.67
N GLN A 87 -20.70 10.95 20.66
CA GLN A 87 -19.75 12.04 20.43
C GLN A 87 -18.39 11.58 19.88
N TYR A 88 -18.08 10.29 19.95
CA TYR A 88 -16.84 9.73 19.43
C TYR A 88 -17.08 8.99 18.10
N PRO A 89 -16.18 9.05 17.15
CA PRO A 89 -16.24 8.19 15.98
C PRO A 89 -16.19 6.71 16.41
N SER A 90 -16.96 5.88 15.74
CA SER A 90 -17.03 4.45 16.06
C SER A 90 -16.70 3.59 14.85
N VAL A 91 -16.07 2.44 15.11
CA VAL A 91 -15.72 1.41 14.13
C VAL A 91 -16.30 0.08 14.59
N TYR A 92 -16.89 -0.67 13.67
CA TYR A 92 -17.50 -1.95 14.00
C TYR A 92 -16.45 -3.02 14.27
N LYS A 93 -16.59 -3.73 15.41
CA LYS A 93 -15.60 -4.71 15.90
C LYS A 93 -15.53 -5.99 15.07
N TYR A 94 -16.69 -6.53 14.69
CA TYR A 94 -16.80 -7.87 14.08
C TYR A 94 -16.65 -7.83 12.55
N GLN A 95 -15.53 -7.30 12.10
CA GLN A 95 -15.07 -7.29 10.71
C GLN A 95 -13.60 -7.70 10.65
N SER A 96 -13.00 -7.78 9.47
CA SER A 96 -11.58 -8.15 9.37
C SER A 96 -10.68 -7.11 10.05
N SER A 97 -9.55 -7.53 10.63
CA SER A 97 -8.60 -6.60 11.26
C SER A 97 -8.08 -5.54 10.28
N SER A 98 -8.03 -5.86 8.98
CA SER A 98 -7.68 -4.90 7.93
C SER A 98 -8.75 -3.84 7.73
N ASP A 99 -10.03 -4.20 7.80
CA ASP A 99 -11.13 -3.26 7.66
C ASP A 99 -11.23 -2.36 8.89
N VAL A 100 -11.09 -2.92 10.10
CA VAL A 100 -11.02 -2.14 11.34
C VAL A 100 -9.91 -1.10 11.25
N LEU A 101 -8.70 -1.51 10.87
CA LEU A 101 -7.56 -0.59 10.76
C LEU A 101 -7.81 0.51 9.72
N ARG A 102 -8.36 0.17 8.57
CA ARG A 102 -8.71 1.13 7.51
C ARG A 102 -9.69 2.19 8.01
N GLU A 103 -10.78 1.79 8.67
CA GLU A 103 -11.77 2.71 9.21
C GLU A 103 -11.19 3.58 10.33
N VAL A 104 -10.37 3.00 11.21
CA VAL A 104 -9.66 3.75 12.26
C VAL A 104 -8.76 4.82 11.64
N MET A 105 -7.98 4.50 10.59
CA MET A 105 -7.11 5.46 9.91
C MET A 105 -7.92 6.54 9.18
N ALA A 106 -9.06 6.20 8.59
CA ALA A 106 -9.97 7.17 7.99
C ALA A 106 -10.51 8.18 9.03
N CYS A 107 -10.96 7.67 10.19
CA CYS A 107 -11.41 8.51 11.30
C CYS A 107 -10.27 9.40 11.83
N TYR A 108 -9.07 8.86 12.00
CA TYR A 108 -7.92 9.59 12.51
C TYR A 108 -7.49 10.71 11.56
N GLY A 109 -7.45 10.46 10.26
CA GLY A 109 -7.04 11.44 9.24
C GLY A 109 -8.03 12.56 8.97
N ALA A 110 -9.30 12.42 9.37
CA ALA A 110 -10.36 13.39 9.06
C ALA A 110 -10.22 14.72 9.82
N GLU A 111 -9.56 14.77 10.97
CA GLU A 111 -9.54 15.93 11.89
C GLU A 111 -8.19 16.62 12.05
N LYS A 112 -7.07 16.03 11.62
CA LYS A 112 -5.76 16.65 11.84
C LYS A 112 -5.44 17.74 10.82
N LYS A 113 -5.50 18.98 11.31
CA LYS A 113 -4.73 20.12 10.80
C LYS A 113 -3.42 20.15 11.59
N THR A 114 -2.28 19.97 10.89
CA THR A 114 -0.92 20.13 11.42
C THR A 114 -0.39 19.05 12.36
N VAL A 115 0.35 18.08 11.85
CA VAL A 115 1.63 17.60 12.41
C VAL A 115 2.47 17.01 11.26
N ALA A 116 2.95 17.86 10.37
CA ALA A 116 3.90 17.47 9.30
C ALA A 116 5.36 17.41 9.79
N ASP A 117 5.65 17.67 11.06
CA ASP A 117 7.02 17.99 11.51
C ASP A 117 7.74 16.93 12.35
N GLN A 118 7.23 15.72 12.54
CA GLN A 118 7.87 14.78 13.48
C GLN A 118 8.11 13.34 12.99
N ILE A 119 8.03 13.04 11.72
CA ILE A 119 8.48 11.74 11.19
C ILE A 119 9.78 11.95 10.41
N ALA A 120 10.85 12.33 11.09
CA ALA A 120 12.19 12.00 10.63
C ALA A 120 12.42 10.50 10.89
N VAL A 121 11.77 9.64 10.15
CA VAL A 121 12.12 8.23 10.02
C VAL A 121 13.58 8.21 9.60
N LEU A 122 14.40 7.41 10.25
CA LEU A 122 15.69 6.96 9.75
C LEU A 122 15.49 6.73 8.24
N LYS A 123 16.18 7.50 7.40
CA LYS A 123 16.03 7.50 5.93
C LYS A 123 16.26 6.09 5.39
N LYS A 124 15.24 5.25 5.43
CA LYS A 124 15.17 4.10 4.55
C LYS A 124 14.81 4.66 3.18
N THR A 125 15.70 4.54 2.23
CA THR A 125 15.45 4.94 0.85
C THR A 125 14.41 3.99 0.28
N THR A 126 13.19 4.49 0.03
CA THR A 126 12.14 3.73 -0.65
C THR A 126 12.61 3.39 -2.06
N GLU A 127 12.54 2.13 -2.43
CA GLU A 127 12.93 1.62 -3.73
C GLU A 127 11.71 1.52 -4.65
N ILE A 128 11.73 2.16 -5.81
CA ILE A 128 10.67 2.05 -6.82
C ILE A 128 11.11 1.05 -7.88
N ILE A 129 10.31 0.00 -8.07
CA ILE A 129 10.49 -1.03 -9.10
C ILE A 129 9.37 -0.89 -10.13
N GLY A 130 9.72 -0.57 -11.36
CA GLY A 130 8.77 -0.49 -12.47
C GLY A 130 8.65 -1.80 -13.22
N ILE A 131 7.44 -2.22 -13.55
CA ILE A 131 7.18 -3.27 -14.50
C ILE A 131 6.51 -2.62 -15.71
N PHE A 132 7.22 -2.60 -16.82
CA PHE A 132 6.75 -1.94 -18.04
C PHE A 132 7.09 -2.78 -19.28
N SER A 133 6.21 -2.77 -20.24
CA SER A 133 6.50 -3.30 -21.58
C SER A 133 5.65 -2.55 -22.61
N PRO A 134 6.19 -2.23 -23.79
CA PRO A 134 5.41 -1.69 -24.89
C PRO A 134 4.49 -2.76 -25.53
N LEU A 135 4.49 -3.98 -24.97
CA LEU A 135 3.71 -5.11 -25.42
C LEU A 135 2.49 -5.33 -24.54
N GLY A 136 1.38 -5.73 -25.13
CA GLY A 136 0.24 -6.31 -24.41
C GLY A 136 0.40 -7.83 -24.23
N ARG A 137 -0.28 -8.38 -23.20
CA ARG A 137 -0.39 -9.82 -22.93
C ARG A 137 0.94 -10.58 -22.75
N CYS A 138 1.96 -9.89 -22.27
CA CYS A 138 3.28 -10.42 -21.93
C CYS A 138 3.44 -10.80 -20.45
N LEU A 139 2.35 -11.04 -19.72
CA LEU A 139 2.29 -11.37 -18.30
C LEU A 139 2.78 -10.27 -17.36
N LYS A 140 2.75 -9.00 -17.78
CA LYS A 140 3.23 -7.86 -17.02
C LYS A 140 2.56 -7.77 -15.64
N THR A 141 1.24 -7.68 -15.57
CA THR A 141 0.47 -7.59 -14.31
C THR A 141 0.66 -8.83 -13.42
N SER A 142 0.63 -10.03 -14.02
CA SER A 142 0.86 -11.26 -13.25
C SER A 142 2.26 -11.30 -12.65
N PHE A 143 3.28 -10.88 -13.39
CA PHE A 143 4.65 -10.76 -12.89
C PHE A 143 4.76 -9.70 -11.79
N ALA A 144 4.16 -8.51 -11.98
CA ALA A 144 4.17 -7.43 -11.01
C ALA A 144 3.54 -7.85 -9.68
N LEU A 145 2.37 -8.49 -9.72
CA LEU A 145 1.68 -9.01 -8.53
C LEU A 145 2.50 -10.11 -7.84
N THR A 146 3.10 -11.02 -8.61
CA THR A 146 3.94 -12.10 -8.06
C THR A 146 5.17 -11.53 -7.38
N LEU A 147 5.87 -10.60 -8.04
CA LEU A 147 7.06 -9.93 -7.50
C LEU A 147 6.73 -9.18 -6.21
N ALA A 148 5.65 -8.40 -6.24
CA ALA A 148 5.22 -7.61 -5.09
C ALA A 148 4.86 -8.49 -3.88
N GLN A 149 4.15 -9.61 -4.08
CA GLN A 149 3.82 -10.56 -3.02
C GLN A 149 5.07 -11.23 -2.42
N ILE A 150 6.00 -11.69 -3.26
CA ILE A 150 7.24 -12.33 -2.78
C ILE A 150 8.09 -11.32 -1.99
N LEU A 151 8.23 -10.09 -2.46
CA LEU A 151 8.94 -9.03 -1.73
C LEU A 151 8.24 -8.67 -0.43
N SER A 152 6.91 -8.77 -0.36
CA SER A 152 6.15 -8.43 0.85
C SER A 152 6.29 -9.45 1.99
N GLU A 153 6.86 -10.64 1.73
CA GLU A 153 7.20 -11.60 2.78
C GLU A 153 8.23 -11.03 3.77
N GLU A 154 9.17 -10.20 3.29
CA GLU A 154 10.27 -9.68 4.11
C GLU A 154 10.29 -8.16 4.27
N ARG A 155 9.63 -7.41 3.35
CA ARG A 155 9.70 -5.95 3.26
C ARG A 155 8.30 -5.34 3.30
N ALA A 156 8.19 -4.06 3.69
CA ALA A 156 6.96 -3.30 3.51
C ALA A 156 6.82 -2.89 2.04
N VAL A 157 5.84 -3.47 1.32
CA VAL A 157 5.64 -3.28 -0.12
C VAL A 157 4.28 -2.67 -0.40
N LEU A 158 4.27 -1.66 -1.27
CA LEU A 158 3.05 -1.12 -1.87
C LEU A 158 3.02 -1.46 -3.36
N TYR A 159 1.93 -2.05 -3.82
CA TYR A 159 1.67 -2.28 -5.24
C TYR A 159 0.70 -1.23 -5.77
N LEU A 160 1.07 -0.60 -6.89
CA LEU A 160 0.23 0.34 -7.63
C LEU A 160 0.05 -0.16 -9.06
N ASN A 161 -1.18 -0.46 -9.43
CA ASN A 161 -1.53 -0.79 -10.80
C ASN A 161 -1.96 0.48 -11.53
N MET A 162 -1.21 0.84 -12.55
CA MET A 162 -1.38 2.05 -13.37
C MET A 162 -1.79 1.68 -14.80
N GLU A 163 -2.43 0.53 -14.99
CA GLU A 163 -3.03 0.12 -16.26
C GLU A 163 -4.36 0.82 -16.49
N GLU A 164 -4.63 1.16 -17.75
CA GLU A 164 -5.91 1.77 -18.15
C GLU A 164 -7.10 0.81 -17.96
N TYR A 165 -6.87 -0.48 -18.22
CA TYR A 165 -7.85 -1.56 -18.09
C TYR A 165 -7.27 -2.66 -17.22
N SER A 166 -7.35 -2.49 -15.92
CA SER A 166 -6.73 -3.43 -14.96
C SER A 166 -7.51 -4.74 -14.82
N GLY A 167 -8.84 -4.72 -14.99
CA GLY A 167 -9.72 -5.85 -14.68
C GLY A 167 -9.64 -6.32 -13.23
N PHE A 168 -9.24 -5.44 -12.31
CA PHE A 168 -8.78 -5.83 -10.97
C PHE A 168 -9.93 -6.24 -10.05
N GLU A 169 -11.12 -5.64 -10.18
CA GLU A 169 -12.30 -6.02 -9.40
C GLU A 169 -12.73 -7.46 -9.73
N GLU A 170 -12.75 -7.81 -11.02
CA GLU A 170 -13.06 -9.17 -11.47
C GLU A 170 -11.95 -10.15 -11.02
N LEU A 171 -10.69 -9.74 -11.11
CA LEU A 171 -9.54 -10.55 -10.70
C LEU A 171 -9.58 -10.87 -9.20
N MET A 172 -9.99 -9.90 -8.38
CA MET A 172 -10.08 -10.03 -6.92
C MET A 172 -11.43 -10.59 -6.46
N GLY A 173 -12.43 -10.66 -7.35
CA GLY A 173 -13.78 -11.12 -7.02
C GLY A 173 -14.51 -10.20 -6.03
N LYS A 174 -14.15 -8.92 -5.97
CA LYS A 174 -14.77 -7.92 -5.08
C LYS A 174 -14.69 -6.52 -5.67
N GLY A 175 -15.72 -5.69 -5.40
CA GLY A 175 -15.68 -4.26 -5.66
C GLY A 175 -14.93 -3.49 -4.58
N PHE A 176 -14.51 -2.28 -4.91
CA PHE A 176 -13.78 -1.39 -4.00
C PHE A 176 -14.54 -0.08 -3.81
N ALA A 177 -14.65 0.36 -2.55
CA ALA A 177 -15.28 1.65 -2.21
C ALA A 177 -14.42 2.85 -2.61
N HIS A 178 -13.10 2.67 -2.63
CA HIS A 178 -12.12 3.69 -2.99
C HIS A 178 -11.05 3.08 -3.89
N ASN A 179 -10.45 3.93 -4.71
CA ASN A 179 -9.45 3.54 -5.70
C ASN A 179 -8.40 4.63 -5.95
N LEU A 180 -7.50 4.42 -6.90
CA LEU A 180 -6.43 5.34 -7.23
C LEU A 180 -6.94 6.71 -7.73
N SER A 181 -8.14 6.77 -8.36
CA SER A 181 -8.73 8.06 -8.75
C SER A 181 -9.06 8.93 -7.54
N ASP A 182 -9.59 8.33 -6.45
CA ASP A 182 -9.85 9.05 -5.20
C ASP A 182 -8.54 9.55 -4.58
N LEU A 183 -7.49 8.74 -4.60
CA LEU A 183 -6.18 9.14 -4.08
C LEU A 183 -5.61 10.32 -4.88
N LEU A 184 -5.64 10.26 -6.21
CA LEU A 184 -5.21 11.33 -7.09
C LEU A 184 -6.03 12.63 -6.90
N TYR A 185 -7.32 12.50 -6.63
CA TYR A 185 -8.16 13.64 -6.27
C TYR A 185 -7.66 14.34 -4.99
N TYR A 186 -7.30 13.59 -3.95
CA TYR A 186 -6.72 14.18 -2.73
C TYR A 186 -5.32 14.75 -2.93
N VAL A 187 -4.51 14.16 -3.81
CA VAL A 187 -3.20 14.68 -4.21
C VAL A 187 -3.35 16.09 -4.82
N ARG A 188 -4.33 16.27 -5.72
CA ARG A 188 -4.61 17.57 -6.38
C ARG A 188 -5.06 18.65 -5.40
N GLN A 189 -5.70 18.27 -4.32
CA GLN A 189 -6.18 19.21 -3.29
C GLN A 189 -5.09 19.67 -2.31
N ASP A 190 -3.84 19.21 -2.46
CA ASP A 190 -2.73 19.52 -1.53
C ASP A 190 -3.10 19.21 -0.07
N ASN A 191 -3.72 18.06 0.14
CA ASN A 191 -4.26 17.66 1.44
C ASN A 191 -3.11 17.26 2.39
N GLN A 192 -2.94 18.01 3.49
CA GLN A 192 -1.93 17.72 4.51
C GLN A 192 -2.06 16.33 5.16
N ASN A 193 -3.22 15.69 5.03
CA ASN A 193 -3.50 14.35 5.57
C ASN A 193 -3.45 13.26 4.50
N LEU A 194 -2.75 13.48 3.38
CA LEU A 194 -2.75 12.58 2.23
C LEU A 194 -2.35 11.14 2.61
N LEU A 195 -1.32 10.97 3.45
CA LEU A 195 -0.89 9.65 3.91
C LEU A 195 -2.00 8.89 4.67
N TYR A 196 -2.73 9.58 5.55
CA TYR A 196 -3.84 8.96 6.28
C TYR A 196 -5.01 8.62 5.37
N LYS A 197 -5.31 9.48 4.39
CA LYS A 197 -6.30 9.20 3.36
C LYS A 197 -5.92 7.98 2.53
N MET A 198 -4.67 7.90 2.09
CA MET A 198 -4.15 6.73 1.39
C MET A 198 -4.29 5.46 2.24
N ASN A 199 -3.87 5.51 3.51
CA ASN A 199 -3.98 4.36 4.42
C ASN A 199 -5.42 3.88 4.61
N SER A 200 -6.41 4.77 4.52
CA SER A 200 -7.83 4.39 4.55
C SER A 200 -8.33 3.72 3.26
N MET A 201 -7.61 3.84 2.15
CA MET A 201 -7.95 3.25 0.84
C MET A 201 -7.20 1.95 0.58
N ILE A 202 -6.07 1.74 1.27
CA ILE A 202 -5.23 0.55 1.10
C ILE A 202 -6.04 -0.71 1.37
N GLN A 203 -5.86 -1.66 0.49
CA GLN A 203 -6.29 -3.04 0.62
C GLN A 203 -5.07 -3.94 0.81
N THR A 204 -5.27 -5.11 1.36
CA THR A 204 -4.19 -6.08 1.57
C THR A 204 -4.59 -7.44 1.04
N ILE A 205 -3.65 -8.08 0.36
CA ILE A 205 -3.72 -9.49 -0.02
C ILE A 205 -2.46 -10.19 0.49
N ASN A 206 -2.60 -11.22 1.31
CA ASN A 206 -1.50 -11.78 2.09
C ASN A 206 -0.80 -10.66 2.90
N ASN A 207 0.48 -10.39 2.63
CA ASN A 207 1.23 -9.28 3.24
C ASN A 207 1.41 -8.08 2.32
N LEU A 208 0.87 -8.15 1.10
CA LEU A 208 0.99 -7.11 0.10
C LEU A 208 -0.10 -6.05 0.27
N ASP A 209 0.31 -4.81 0.48
CA ASP A 209 -0.58 -3.67 0.43
C ASP A 209 -0.70 -3.14 -0.99
N TYR A 210 -1.92 -2.75 -1.38
CA TYR A 210 -2.18 -2.15 -2.68
C TYR A 210 -3.28 -1.08 -2.60
N VAL A 211 -3.20 -0.09 -3.49
CA VAL A 211 -4.32 0.81 -3.77
C VAL A 211 -5.10 0.22 -4.94
N PRO A 212 -6.43 0.03 -4.81
CA PRO A 212 -7.24 -0.44 -5.93
C PRO A 212 -7.04 0.45 -7.16
N PRO A 213 -6.88 -0.11 -8.37
CA PRO A 213 -6.66 0.67 -9.59
C PRO A 213 -7.85 1.56 -9.95
N VAL A 214 -7.63 2.50 -10.85
CA VAL A 214 -8.71 3.32 -11.42
C VAL A 214 -9.75 2.44 -12.11
N GLN A 215 -11.01 2.88 -12.10
CA GLN A 215 -12.08 2.26 -12.87
C GLN A 215 -12.21 2.88 -14.26
N MET A 216 -11.89 4.17 -14.37
CA MET A 216 -12.00 4.92 -15.63
C MET A 216 -10.61 5.14 -16.25
N PRO A 217 -10.35 4.64 -17.47
CA PRO A 217 -9.07 4.84 -18.17
C PRO A 217 -8.66 6.30 -18.31
N ALA A 218 -9.63 7.21 -18.39
CA ALA A 218 -9.39 8.64 -18.49
C ALA A 218 -8.62 9.18 -17.29
N ASP A 219 -8.83 8.62 -16.08
CA ASP A 219 -8.18 9.09 -14.86
C ASP A 219 -6.66 8.89 -14.90
N ILE A 220 -6.20 7.81 -15.54
CA ILE A 220 -4.76 7.60 -15.79
C ILE A 220 -4.25 8.57 -16.85
N ARG A 221 -4.95 8.67 -17.99
CA ARG A 221 -4.50 9.47 -19.15
C ARG A 221 -4.42 10.96 -18.84
N THR A 222 -5.39 11.48 -18.06
CA THR A 222 -5.49 12.91 -17.77
C THR A 222 -4.75 13.34 -16.51
N THR A 223 -4.11 12.42 -15.79
CA THR A 223 -3.32 12.77 -14.62
C THR A 223 -2.00 13.40 -15.04
N ALA A 224 -1.79 14.65 -14.65
CA ALA A 224 -0.58 15.40 -14.98
C ALA A 224 0.62 14.86 -14.18
N TRP A 225 1.83 15.06 -14.75
CA TRP A 225 3.07 14.64 -14.09
C TRP A 225 3.21 15.17 -12.66
N GLN A 226 2.84 16.42 -12.43
CA GLN A 226 2.91 17.06 -11.12
C GLN A 226 2.09 16.31 -10.04
N ASP A 227 0.97 15.69 -10.42
CA ASP A 227 0.15 14.90 -9.51
C ASP A 227 0.84 13.56 -9.18
N TRP A 228 1.44 12.92 -10.18
CA TRP A 228 2.27 11.72 -9.97
C TRP A 228 3.48 12.03 -9.11
N GLU A 229 4.20 13.11 -9.39
CA GLU A 229 5.36 13.53 -8.63
C GLU A 229 5.02 13.77 -7.15
N ARG A 230 3.92 14.47 -6.86
CA ARG A 230 3.44 14.68 -5.48
C ARG A 230 3.11 13.37 -4.78
N LEU A 231 2.40 12.47 -5.47
CA LEU A 231 2.07 11.16 -4.92
C LEU A 231 3.34 10.39 -4.55
N PHE A 232 4.30 10.32 -5.46
CA PHE A 232 5.55 9.58 -5.19
C PHE A 232 6.42 10.26 -4.15
N GLN A 233 6.49 11.59 -4.12
CA GLN A 233 7.19 12.32 -3.05
C GLN A 233 6.59 11.98 -1.67
N MET A 234 5.28 12.00 -1.53
CA MET A 234 4.61 11.59 -0.29
C MET A 234 4.93 10.14 0.07
N LEU A 235 4.86 9.23 -0.90
CA LEU A 235 5.17 7.82 -0.68
C LEU A 235 6.62 7.59 -0.25
N ILE A 236 7.57 8.33 -0.81
CA ILE A 236 9.01 8.20 -0.50
C ILE A 236 9.35 8.86 0.84
N LEU A 237 8.77 10.02 1.14
CA LEU A 237 9.17 10.84 2.29
C LEU A 237 8.38 10.50 3.55
N ASP A 238 7.08 10.25 3.42
CA ASP A 238 6.15 10.19 4.55
C ASP A 238 5.67 8.77 4.84
N SER A 239 5.72 7.84 3.87
CA SER A 239 5.30 6.47 4.09
C SER A 239 6.42 5.60 4.67
N SER A 240 6.05 4.46 5.22
CA SER A 240 7.00 3.45 5.74
C SER A 240 7.29 2.33 4.74
N TYR A 241 6.81 2.44 3.50
CA TYR A 241 7.11 1.45 2.48
C TYR A 241 8.58 1.45 2.09
N GLU A 242 9.16 0.26 2.03
CA GLU A 242 10.54 0.02 1.62
C GLU A 242 10.64 -0.19 0.11
N VAL A 243 9.56 -0.70 -0.49
CA VAL A 243 9.44 -0.95 -1.93
C VAL A 243 8.09 -0.50 -2.43
N ILE A 244 8.08 0.17 -3.58
CA ILE A 244 6.88 0.45 -4.37
C ILE A 244 7.02 -0.30 -5.69
N VAL A 245 6.08 -1.18 -5.98
CA VAL A 245 6.02 -1.92 -7.24
C VAL A 245 4.97 -1.27 -8.13
N LEU A 246 5.40 -0.76 -9.29
CA LEU A 246 4.53 -0.08 -10.25
C LEU A 246 4.27 -0.99 -11.44
N ASP A 247 3.02 -1.34 -11.68
CA ASP A 247 2.57 -2.00 -12.91
C ASP A 247 2.15 -0.92 -13.92
N ILE A 248 3.10 -0.49 -14.76
CA ILE A 248 2.98 0.71 -15.57
C ILE A 248 2.30 0.39 -16.90
N GLY A 249 1.16 1.06 -17.15
CA GLY A 249 0.42 1.03 -18.42
C GLY A 249 1.08 1.88 -19.51
N CYS A 250 0.64 1.68 -20.74
CA CYS A 250 1.09 2.50 -21.88
C CYS A 250 0.30 3.79 -22.04
N GLY A 251 -0.79 3.98 -21.30
CA GLY A 251 -1.67 5.14 -21.40
C GLY A 251 -1.27 6.36 -20.59
N ILE A 252 -0.09 6.36 -19.99
CA ILE A 252 0.45 7.50 -19.24
C ILE A 252 1.31 8.32 -20.19
N ASP A 253 0.95 9.59 -20.40
CA ASP A 253 1.63 10.45 -21.38
C ASP A 253 3.10 10.70 -21.02
N GLU A 254 3.40 10.89 -19.72
CA GLU A 254 4.77 11.10 -19.22
C GLU A 254 5.43 9.79 -18.70
N ASN A 255 5.22 8.68 -19.40
CA ASN A 255 5.73 7.38 -18.96
C ASN A 255 7.26 7.31 -18.82
N PHE A 256 8.03 8.11 -19.61
CA PHE A 256 9.49 8.15 -19.47
C PHE A 256 9.95 8.79 -18.16
N GLN A 257 9.27 9.83 -17.69
CA GLN A 257 9.56 10.43 -16.38
C GLN A 257 9.28 9.42 -15.25
N LEU A 258 8.20 8.68 -15.37
CA LEU A 258 7.85 7.64 -14.41
C LEU A 258 8.87 6.48 -14.42
N LEU A 259 9.28 6.03 -15.60
CA LEU A 259 10.31 5.00 -15.74
C LEU A 259 11.68 5.50 -15.23
N ASP A 260 11.99 6.77 -15.42
CA ASP A 260 13.24 7.34 -14.90
C ASP A 260 13.29 7.42 -13.38
N MET A 261 12.17 7.57 -12.70
CA MET A 261 12.08 7.48 -11.24
C MET A 261 12.37 6.07 -10.70
N CYS A 262 12.16 5.03 -11.51
CA CYS A 262 12.38 3.67 -11.07
C CYS A 262 13.87 3.40 -10.87
N LYS A 263 14.21 2.72 -9.77
CA LYS A 263 15.57 2.22 -9.53
C LYS A 263 15.88 1.01 -10.40
N LYS A 264 14.87 0.20 -10.67
CA LYS A 264 14.92 -1.01 -11.50
C LYS A 264 13.66 -1.11 -12.33
N ILE A 265 13.80 -1.57 -13.56
CA ILE A 265 12.67 -1.82 -14.46
C ILE A 265 12.78 -3.24 -14.96
N TYR A 266 11.69 -4.01 -14.81
CA TYR A 266 11.55 -5.30 -15.48
C TYR A 266 10.65 -5.14 -16.69
N MET A 267 11.14 -5.58 -17.84
CA MET A 267 10.42 -5.52 -19.12
C MET A 267 10.12 -6.94 -19.59
N PRO A 268 8.89 -7.44 -19.38
CA PRO A 268 8.47 -8.68 -20.03
C PRO A 268 8.48 -8.55 -21.53
N VAL A 269 9.14 -9.50 -22.22
CA VAL A 269 9.30 -9.51 -23.66
C VAL A 269 8.75 -10.79 -24.29
N LEU A 270 8.44 -10.71 -25.58
CA LEU A 270 8.04 -11.86 -26.41
C LEU A 270 9.04 -11.98 -27.57
N SER A 271 9.22 -13.21 -28.09
CA SER A 271 10.24 -13.52 -29.10
C SER A 271 9.78 -13.36 -30.53
N ASP A 272 8.49 -13.10 -30.77
CA ASP A 272 7.98 -12.91 -32.13
C ASP A 272 8.47 -11.61 -32.78
N ALA A 273 8.50 -11.56 -34.11
CA ALA A 273 9.06 -10.47 -34.88
C ALA A 273 8.36 -9.13 -34.63
N VAL A 274 7.03 -9.10 -34.46
CA VAL A 274 6.28 -7.85 -34.22
C VAL A 274 6.62 -7.31 -32.84
N SER A 275 6.68 -8.16 -31.83
CA SER A 275 7.07 -7.79 -30.47
C SER A 275 8.48 -7.21 -30.42
N GLN A 276 9.44 -7.82 -31.11
CA GLN A 276 10.81 -7.32 -31.19
C GLN A 276 10.88 -5.94 -31.88
N CYS A 277 10.09 -5.71 -32.93
CA CYS A 277 10.01 -4.39 -33.59
C CYS A 277 9.45 -3.31 -32.65
N LYS A 278 8.41 -3.62 -31.85
CA LYS A 278 7.84 -2.70 -30.87
C LYS A 278 8.84 -2.35 -29.76
N ILE A 279 9.59 -3.34 -29.27
CA ILE A 279 10.64 -3.13 -28.27
C ILE A 279 11.74 -2.24 -28.86
N ALA A 280 12.21 -2.50 -30.08
CA ALA A 280 13.21 -1.69 -30.75
C ALA A 280 12.72 -0.24 -30.95
N GLN A 281 11.46 -0.04 -31.31
CA GLN A 281 10.86 1.28 -31.41
C GLN A 281 10.88 2.00 -30.05
N PHE A 282 10.47 1.35 -28.98
CA PHE A 282 10.51 1.92 -27.63
C PHE A 282 11.94 2.33 -27.23
N GLU A 283 12.92 1.45 -27.42
CA GLU A 283 14.32 1.76 -27.11
C GLU A 283 14.87 2.94 -27.91
N ASN A 284 14.46 3.07 -29.17
CA ASN A 284 14.82 4.23 -29.99
C ASN A 284 14.19 5.52 -29.47
N LEU A 285 12.92 5.48 -29.08
CA LEU A 285 12.23 6.64 -28.50
C LEU A 285 12.86 7.08 -27.19
N VAL A 286 13.22 6.15 -26.32
CA VAL A 286 13.95 6.45 -25.06
C VAL A 286 15.24 7.23 -25.33
N ARG A 287 15.99 6.86 -26.39
CA ARG A 287 17.22 7.59 -26.78
C ARG A 287 16.93 8.95 -27.40
N ILE A 288 15.89 9.05 -28.25
CA ILE A 288 15.48 10.31 -28.90
C ILE A 288 15.03 11.36 -27.88
N TRP A 289 14.34 10.91 -26.84
CA TRP A 289 13.83 11.79 -25.76
C TRP A 289 14.83 12.04 -24.63
N ASP A 290 16.09 11.59 -24.79
CA ASP A 290 17.20 11.81 -23.87
C ASP A 290 17.03 11.18 -22.48
N TYR A 291 16.52 9.96 -22.45
CA TYR A 291 16.39 9.14 -21.22
C TYR A 291 17.21 7.82 -21.30
N PRO A 292 18.47 7.81 -21.77
CA PRO A 292 19.23 6.57 -21.98
C PRO A 292 19.38 5.72 -20.72
N GLN A 293 19.39 6.35 -19.53
CA GLN A 293 19.47 5.68 -18.23
C GLN A 293 18.28 4.73 -17.95
N ILE A 294 17.12 4.91 -18.60
CA ILE A 294 16.01 3.96 -18.52
C ILE A 294 16.45 2.58 -19.02
N LEU A 295 17.20 2.55 -20.11
CA LEU A 295 17.65 1.27 -20.70
C LEU A 295 18.68 0.58 -19.80
N GLU A 296 19.53 1.33 -19.10
CA GLU A 296 20.51 0.79 -18.16
C GLU A 296 19.85 0.14 -16.94
N LYS A 297 18.72 0.70 -16.50
CA LYS A 297 17.91 0.20 -15.38
C LYS A 297 16.98 -0.95 -15.80
N THR A 298 16.80 -1.19 -17.11
CA THR A 298 15.83 -2.14 -17.66
C THR A 298 16.44 -3.53 -17.82
N GLU A 299 15.83 -4.50 -17.18
CA GLU A 299 16.10 -5.91 -17.40
C GLU A 299 14.96 -6.53 -18.21
N LYS A 300 15.30 -7.02 -19.43
CA LYS A 300 14.35 -7.78 -20.25
C LYS A 300 14.18 -9.17 -19.64
N ILE A 301 12.94 -9.56 -19.41
CA ILE A 301 12.57 -10.82 -18.79
C ILE A 301 11.61 -11.59 -19.71
N ASN A 302 11.65 -12.92 -19.61
CA ASN A 302 10.74 -13.80 -20.32
C ASN A 302 10.02 -14.71 -19.30
N PRO A 303 8.96 -14.22 -18.63
CA PRO A 303 8.23 -15.00 -17.64
C PRO A 303 7.62 -16.26 -18.28
N PRO A 304 7.59 -17.40 -17.57
CA PRO A 304 6.95 -18.60 -18.05
C PRO A 304 5.47 -18.35 -18.30
N PHE A 305 4.96 -18.86 -19.41
CA PHE A 305 3.54 -18.70 -19.74
C PHE A 305 2.70 -19.53 -18.78
N HIS A 306 1.89 -18.86 -17.99
CA HIS A 306 0.97 -19.52 -17.07
C HIS A 306 -0.46 -19.42 -17.61
N MET A 307 -1.07 -20.53 -17.95
CA MET A 307 -2.50 -20.60 -18.28
C MET A 307 -3.29 -20.87 -17.01
N ALA A 308 -3.72 -19.80 -16.32
CA ALA A 308 -4.84 -19.94 -15.40
C ALA A 308 -6.12 -20.07 -16.24
N THR A 309 -6.76 -21.22 -16.17
CA THR A 309 -7.94 -21.53 -16.96
C THR A 309 -9.24 -21.00 -16.35
N CYS A 310 -9.21 -20.52 -15.12
CA CYS A 310 -10.39 -20.03 -14.38
C CYS A 310 -10.10 -18.75 -13.63
N LEU A 311 -11.01 -17.79 -13.72
CA LEU A 311 -11.10 -16.70 -12.75
C LEU A 311 -11.47 -17.32 -11.40
N SER A 312 -10.57 -17.21 -10.44
CA SER A 312 -10.77 -17.63 -9.06
C SER A 312 -10.35 -16.49 -8.15
N PRO A 313 -11.08 -16.17 -7.09
CA PRO A 313 -10.64 -15.22 -6.07
C PRO A 313 -9.24 -15.53 -5.51
N ALA A 314 -8.85 -16.81 -5.54
CA ALA A 314 -7.52 -17.26 -5.12
C ALA A 314 -6.44 -17.12 -6.22
N TYR A 315 -6.75 -16.62 -7.42
CA TYR A 315 -5.79 -16.56 -8.52
C TYR A 315 -4.52 -15.78 -8.14
N VAL A 316 -4.68 -14.61 -7.55
CA VAL A 316 -3.54 -13.74 -7.19
C VAL A 316 -2.69 -14.40 -6.10
N GLU A 317 -3.31 -15.07 -5.13
CA GLU A 317 -2.60 -15.82 -4.08
C GLU A 317 -1.84 -17.02 -4.66
N GLN A 318 -2.43 -17.71 -5.63
CA GLN A 318 -1.83 -18.87 -6.28
C GLN A 318 -0.61 -18.51 -7.13
N LEU A 319 -0.49 -17.29 -7.63
CA LEU A 319 0.66 -16.83 -8.41
C LEU A 319 1.99 -17.08 -7.71
N MET A 320 2.05 -16.90 -6.39
CA MET A 320 3.25 -17.12 -5.60
C MET A 320 3.75 -18.58 -5.64
N TRP A 321 2.83 -19.54 -5.78
CA TRP A 321 3.10 -20.98 -5.74
C TRP A 321 3.17 -21.61 -7.13
N SER A 322 3.09 -20.81 -8.19
CA SER A 322 3.15 -21.22 -9.57
C SER A 322 4.59 -21.23 -10.12
N GLU A 323 4.78 -21.71 -11.34
CA GLU A 323 6.05 -21.61 -12.08
C GLU A 323 6.52 -20.15 -12.19
N LEU A 324 5.58 -19.18 -12.24
CA LEU A 324 5.90 -17.76 -12.23
C LEU A 324 6.51 -17.34 -10.88
N GLY A 325 5.98 -17.85 -9.77
CA GLY A 325 6.55 -17.62 -8.44
C GLY A 325 7.98 -18.13 -8.32
N ASP A 326 8.23 -19.34 -8.81
CA ASP A 326 9.59 -19.91 -8.81
C ASP A 326 10.54 -19.13 -9.72
N TYR A 327 10.04 -18.68 -10.87
CA TYR A 327 10.80 -17.81 -11.77
C TYR A 327 11.22 -16.52 -11.08
N VAL A 328 10.29 -15.83 -10.40
CA VAL A 328 10.57 -14.57 -9.68
C VAL A 328 11.56 -14.80 -8.54
N ARG A 329 11.39 -15.85 -7.73
CA ARG A 329 12.35 -16.18 -6.65
C ARG A 329 13.76 -16.41 -7.19
N ASN A 330 13.88 -17.13 -8.31
CA ASN A 330 15.17 -17.37 -8.95
C ASN A 330 15.79 -16.08 -9.51
N LEU A 331 14.98 -15.17 -10.05
CA LEU A 331 15.42 -13.87 -10.53
C LEU A 331 16.00 -13.04 -9.39
N LEU A 332 15.27 -12.91 -8.28
CA LEU A 332 15.70 -12.16 -7.09
C LEU A 332 16.98 -12.74 -6.46
N ARG A 333 17.13 -14.07 -6.40
CA ARG A 333 18.34 -14.73 -5.91
C ARG A 333 19.58 -14.38 -6.75
N LYS A 334 19.44 -14.37 -8.08
CA LYS A 334 20.53 -13.97 -8.99
C LYS A 334 20.95 -12.52 -8.79
N GLU A 335 19.98 -11.63 -8.50
CA GLU A 335 20.28 -10.22 -8.23
C GLU A 335 21.01 -10.02 -6.90
N SER A 336 20.61 -10.74 -5.86
CA SER A 336 21.31 -10.69 -4.56
C SER A 336 22.77 -11.13 -4.69
N GLN A 337 23.03 -12.20 -5.42
CA GLN A 337 24.41 -12.69 -5.68
C GLN A 337 25.26 -11.70 -6.50
N LYS A 338 24.63 -10.93 -7.42
CA LYS A 338 25.36 -9.89 -8.19
C LYS A 338 25.75 -8.67 -7.36
N LYS A 339 25.07 -8.41 -6.23
CA LYS A 339 25.36 -7.30 -5.32
C LYS A 339 26.45 -7.63 -4.31
N GLU A 340 26.70 -8.91 -4.06
CA GLU A 340 27.72 -9.40 -3.13
C GLU A 340 29.10 -9.61 -3.79
N ASN A 341 29.16 -9.66 -5.12
CA ASN A 341 30.40 -9.74 -5.91
C ASN A 341 30.78 -8.36 -6.52
#